data_fce6316e83273d0195b0a3a2ec05b401
#
_entry.id   fce6316e83273d0195b0a3a2ec05b401
#
_cell.length_a   1.000
_cell.length_b   1.000
_cell.length_c   1.000
_cell.angle_alpha   90.00
_cell.angle_beta   90.00
_cell.angle_gamma   90.00
#
_symmetry.space_group_name_H-M   'P 1'
#
loop_
_entity.id
_entity.type
_entity.pdbx_description
1 polymer ?
#
loop_
_entity_poly.entity_id
_entity_poly.type
_entity_poly.pdbx_seq_one_letter_code
_entity_poly.pdbx_strand_id
1 'polypeptide(L)'
;MNKASIIGSGIGGLAAAIRLRLKGYKVVVFEANSSFGGKAAEIKKKGFRFDKGPSLLTMPEKIDELFYLAKKNPKDYFNYNKLNESCRYFYEDGTSIVAHAKTTDFAKEVYEKTRVSKRTIIEYIKHNTFVFNSTSHLFLEKSLHKLTSYLSLKVFYSFLKIPFLNLFSSMNKVNNKKFKNKKITQLFNRCYYRG
;
A
#
# COMPACT_ATOMS: atom_id res chain seq x y z
N MET A 1 19.87 19.11 25.34
CA MET A 1 18.81 18.46 24.54
C MET A 1 19.16 18.61 23.07
N ASN A 2 19.33 17.49 22.32
CA ASN A 2 19.69 17.54 20.90
C ASN A 2 18.56 18.17 20.09
N LYS A 3 18.91 18.93 19.04
CA LYS A 3 17.95 19.58 18.12
C LYS A 3 17.92 18.82 16.79
N ALA A 4 16.75 18.75 16.17
CA ALA A 4 16.57 18.21 14.83
C ALA A 4 15.67 19.13 14.01
N SER A 5 16.10 19.45 12.80
CA SER A 5 15.32 20.20 11.81
C SER A 5 14.87 19.26 10.72
N ILE A 6 13.58 19.29 10.37
CA ILE A 6 12.99 18.49 9.31
C ILE A 6 12.49 19.43 8.23
N ILE A 7 12.85 19.16 7.00
CA ILE A 7 12.39 19.92 5.84
C ILE A 7 11.26 19.16 5.16
N GLY A 8 10.08 19.76 5.14
CA GLY A 8 8.85 19.21 4.58
C GLY A 8 7.96 18.51 5.62
N SER A 9 6.68 18.89 5.62
CA SER A 9 5.63 18.34 6.51
C SER A 9 4.71 17.34 5.80
N GLY A 10 5.21 16.60 4.81
CA GLY A 10 4.53 15.44 4.27
C GLY A 10 4.50 14.28 5.29
N ILE A 11 3.79 13.19 4.98
CA ILE A 11 3.63 12.03 5.88
C ILE A 11 5.00 11.51 6.39
N GLY A 12 6.01 11.41 5.51
CA GLY A 12 7.35 10.97 5.89
C GLY A 12 8.04 11.91 6.87
N GLY A 13 7.96 13.22 6.61
CA GLY A 13 8.52 14.26 7.50
C GLY A 13 7.86 14.26 8.88
N LEU A 14 6.52 14.16 8.92
CA LEU A 14 5.76 14.09 10.16
C LEU A 14 6.07 12.81 10.95
N ALA A 15 6.16 11.66 10.27
CA ALA A 15 6.55 10.39 10.89
C ALA A 15 7.97 10.45 11.50
N ALA A 16 8.91 11.06 10.79
CA ALA A 16 10.26 11.28 11.30
C ALA A 16 10.26 12.23 12.51
N ALA A 17 9.47 13.33 12.45
CA ALA A 17 9.33 14.29 13.55
C ALA A 17 8.84 13.61 14.83
N ILE A 18 7.78 12.81 14.72
CA ILE A 18 7.22 12.06 15.86
C ILE A 18 8.29 11.14 16.46
N ARG A 19 8.95 10.31 15.63
CA ARG A 19 9.96 9.36 16.10
C ARG A 19 11.17 10.05 16.75
N LEU A 20 11.65 11.17 16.22
CA LEU A 20 12.74 11.96 16.80
C LEU A 20 12.30 12.61 18.10
N ARG A 21 11.07 13.14 18.16
CA ARG A 21 10.54 13.71 19.40
C ARG A 21 10.47 12.69 20.53
N LEU A 22 10.03 11.47 20.22
CA LEU A 22 9.98 10.35 21.18
C LEU A 22 11.37 9.90 21.65
N LYS A 23 12.41 10.13 20.84
CA LYS A 23 13.82 9.92 21.23
C LYS A 23 14.43 11.08 22.04
N GLY A 24 13.62 12.08 22.41
CA GLY A 24 14.07 13.20 23.25
C GLY A 24 14.67 14.39 22.48
N TYR A 25 14.60 14.42 21.14
CA TYR A 25 15.06 15.59 20.39
C TYR A 25 14.05 16.76 20.51
N LYS A 26 14.57 18.00 20.48
CA LYS A 26 13.76 19.18 20.17
C LYS A 26 13.62 19.27 18.66
N VAL A 27 12.41 19.02 18.13
CA VAL A 27 12.16 18.94 16.70
C VAL A 27 11.49 20.21 16.20
N VAL A 28 11.97 20.73 15.06
CA VAL A 28 11.35 21.81 14.29
C VAL A 28 11.10 21.29 12.87
N VAL A 29 9.89 21.48 12.34
CA VAL A 29 9.51 21.12 10.98
C VAL A 29 9.34 22.39 10.17
N PHE A 30 10.03 22.49 9.04
CA PHE A 30 9.93 23.58 8.07
C PHE A 30 9.13 23.12 6.88
N GLU A 31 8.10 23.87 6.51
CA GLU A 31 7.24 23.62 5.35
C GLU A 31 7.23 24.83 4.43
N ALA A 32 7.44 24.61 3.14
CA ALA A 32 7.47 25.69 2.15
C ALA A 32 6.07 26.14 1.71
N ASN A 33 5.07 25.26 1.83
CA ASN A 33 3.70 25.56 1.46
C ASN A 33 2.92 26.11 2.66
N SER A 34 1.80 26.75 2.39
CA SER A 34 0.87 27.26 3.42
C SER A 34 0.12 26.17 4.18
N SER A 35 0.19 24.89 3.73
CA SER A 35 -0.47 23.75 4.34
C SER A 35 0.48 22.58 4.52
N PHE A 36 0.27 21.82 5.58
CA PHE A 36 0.97 20.57 5.83
C PHE A 36 0.35 19.40 5.04
N GLY A 37 0.98 18.21 5.08
CA GLY A 37 0.46 16.98 4.48
C GLY A 37 1.11 16.60 3.15
N GLY A 38 1.73 17.53 2.43
CA GLY A 38 2.40 17.25 1.16
C GLY A 38 1.44 16.70 0.10
N LYS A 39 1.67 15.47 -0.39
CA LYS A 39 0.77 14.81 -1.35
C LYS A 39 -0.55 14.33 -0.75
N ALA A 40 -0.68 14.25 0.57
CA ALA A 40 -1.92 13.91 1.27
C ALA A 40 -2.78 15.16 1.60
N ALA A 41 -2.40 16.33 1.09
CA ALA A 41 -3.14 17.56 1.28
C ALA A 41 -4.45 17.58 0.46
N GLU A 42 -5.34 18.49 0.82
CA GLU A 42 -6.59 18.73 0.12
C GLU A 42 -6.60 20.08 -0.61
N ILE A 43 -7.46 20.21 -1.61
CA ILE A 43 -7.79 21.48 -2.27
C ILE A 43 -9.25 21.78 -1.97
N LYS A 44 -9.49 22.94 -1.33
CA LYS A 44 -10.84 23.48 -1.14
C LYS A 44 -11.05 24.68 -2.07
N LYS A 45 -12.05 24.61 -2.93
CA LYS A 45 -12.38 25.71 -3.85
C LYS A 45 -13.88 25.78 -4.11
N LYS A 46 -14.46 26.95 -3.92
CA LYS A 46 -15.90 27.23 -4.18
C LYS A 46 -16.85 26.20 -3.52
N GLY A 47 -16.59 25.80 -2.27
CA GLY A 47 -17.38 24.83 -1.53
C GLY A 47 -17.09 23.34 -1.84
N PHE A 48 -16.26 23.06 -2.84
CA PHE A 48 -15.84 21.70 -3.19
C PHE A 48 -14.53 21.35 -2.51
N ARG A 49 -14.38 20.06 -2.16
CA ARG A 49 -13.16 19.47 -1.61
C ARG A 49 -12.63 18.38 -2.55
N PHE A 50 -11.34 18.45 -2.86
CA PHE A 50 -10.64 17.46 -3.68
C PHE A 50 -9.39 16.99 -2.96
N ASP A 51 -9.10 15.69 -3.04
CA ASP A 51 -7.81 15.15 -2.60
C ASP A 51 -6.72 15.58 -3.59
N LYS A 52 -5.62 16.15 -3.09
CA LYS A 52 -4.49 16.57 -3.92
C LYS A 52 -3.62 15.39 -4.36
N GLY A 53 -3.82 14.24 -3.78
CA GLY A 53 -3.06 13.04 -4.00
C GLY A 53 -3.90 11.76 -3.82
N PRO A 54 -3.39 10.73 -3.10
CA PRO A 54 -4.11 9.49 -2.92
C PRO A 54 -5.46 9.67 -2.21
N SER A 55 -6.54 9.16 -2.81
CA SER A 55 -7.88 9.17 -2.21
C SER A 55 -8.15 7.96 -1.32
N LEU A 56 -7.29 6.94 -1.39
CA LEU A 56 -7.40 5.73 -0.57
C LEU A 56 -6.22 5.65 0.40
N LEU A 57 -6.53 5.40 1.66
CA LEU A 57 -5.52 5.09 2.67
C LEU A 57 -5.13 3.62 2.58
N THR A 58 -3.89 3.37 2.22
CA THR A 58 -3.30 2.04 2.27
C THR A 58 -2.42 1.91 3.50
N MET A 59 -2.37 0.72 4.12
CA MET A 59 -1.54 0.43 5.29
C MET A 59 -1.82 1.36 6.50
N PRO A 60 -3.09 1.50 6.94
CA PRO A 60 -3.45 2.36 8.07
C PRO A 60 -2.68 1.98 9.35
N GLU A 61 -2.31 0.70 9.50
CA GLU A 61 -1.53 0.20 10.62
C GLU A 61 -0.17 0.92 10.80
N LYS A 62 0.40 1.50 9.73
CA LYS A 62 1.64 2.28 9.82
C LYS A 62 1.42 3.68 10.41
N ILE A 63 0.21 4.21 10.28
CA ILE A 63 -0.17 5.46 10.95
C ILE A 63 -0.52 5.15 12.41
N ASP A 64 -1.33 4.12 12.66
CA ASP A 64 -1.68 3.69 14.02
C ASP A 64 -0.44 3.44 14.87
N GLU A 65 0.60 2.81 14.29
CA GLU A 65 1.90 2.58 14.94
C GLU A 65 2.51 3.87 15.52
N LEU A 66 2.42 5.01 14.81
CA LEU A 66 2.98 6.28 15.27
C LEU A 66 2.26 6.78 16.54
N PHE A 67 0.94 6.60 16.60
CA PHE A 67 0.16 6.96 17.80
C PHE A 67 0.50 6.04 18.98
N TYR A 68 0.57 4.72 18.75
CA TYR A 68 0.94 3.76 19.80
C TYR A 68 2.35 4.01 20.34
N LEU A 69 3.32 4.33 19.46
CA LEU A 69 4.67 4.74 19.89
C LEU A 69 4.64 5.98 20.79
N ALA A 70 3.72 6.91 20.52
CA ALA A 70 3.50 8.09 21.35
C ALA A 70 2.63 7.84 22.59
N LYS A 71 2.26 6.58 22.87
CA LYS A 71 1.33 6.18 23.96
C LYS A 71 -0.04 6.87 23.84
N LYS A 72 -0.51 7.04 22.61
CA LYS A 72 -1.81 7.62 22.28
C LYS A 72 -2.69 6.57 21.59
N ASN A 73 -4.01 6.66 21.78
CA ASN A 73 -4.95 5.83 21.03
C ASN A 73 -5.23 6.50 19.68
N PRO A 74 -4.95 5.83 18.53
CA PRO A 74 -5.19 6.41 17.20
C PRO A 74 -6.63 6.91 17.01
N LYS A 75 -7.62 6.20 17.54
CA LYS A 75 -9.04 6.50 17.37
C LYS A 75 -9.47 7.86 17.93
N ASP A 76 -8.70 8.42 18.87
CA ASP A 76 -8.98 9.74 19.45
C ASP A 76 -8.59 10.89 18.49
N TYR A 77 -7.79 10.59 17.47
CA TYR A 77 -7.19 11.57 16.55
C TYR A 77 -7.55 11.33 15.09
N PHE A 78 -7.76 10.06 14.72
CA PHE A 78 -7.85 9.68 13.33
C PHE A 78 -8.77 8.46 13.16
N ASN A 79 -9.82 8.61 12.34
CA ASN A 79 -10.77 7.55 12.03
C ASN A 79 -10.74 7.22 10.54
N TYR A 80 -10.80 5.95 10.22
CA TYR A 80 -10.89 5.45 8.87
C TYR A 80 -11.82 4.23 8.79
N ASN A 81 -12.42 4.03 7.63
CA ASN A 81 -13.34 2.92 7.38
C ASN A 81 -12.76 2.01 6.31
N LYS A 82 -12.89 0.70 6.52
CA LYS A 82 -12.59 -0.28 5.49
C LYS A 82 -13.68 -0.26 4.44
N LEU A 83 -13.31 -0.04 3.17
CA LEU A 83 -14.24 -0.06 2.06
C LEU A 83 -14.57 -1.50 1.64
N ASN A 84 -15.84 -1.77 1.32
CA ASN A 84 -16.26 -3.05 0.74
C ASN A 84 -15.88 -3.14 -0.75
N GLU A 85 -15.84 -1.99 -1.44
CA GLU A 85 -15.39 -1.83 -2.81
C GLU A 85 -14.21 -0.88 -2.82
N SER A 86 -13.05 -1.34 -3.30
CA SER A 86 -11.84 -0.52 -3.34
C SER A 86 -11.79 0.37 -4.58
N CYS A 87 -12.24 -0.13 -5.73
CA CYS A 87 -12.37 0.62 -6.97
C CYS A 87 -13.26 -0.10 -7.97
N ARG A 88 -13.66 0.62 -9.02
CA ARG A 88 -14.44 0.10 -10.14
C ARG A 88 -13.69 0.36 -11.44
N TYR A 89 -13.55 -0.68 -12.26
CA TYR A 89 -12.88 -0.62 -13.55
C TYR A 89 -13.91 -0.56 -14.66
N PHE A 90 -13.74 0.38 -15.57
CA PHE A 90 -14.56 0.54 -16.76
C PHE A 90 -13.72 0.27 -17.99
N TYR A 91 -14.23 -0.54 -18.91
CA TYR A 91 -13.60 -0.90 -20.17
C TYR A 91 -14.37 -0.32 -21.36
N GLU A 92 -13.69 -0.11 -22.47
CA GLU A 92 -14.23 0.50 -23.69
C GLU A 92 -15.46 -0.23 -24.25
N ASP A 93 -15.54 -1.55 -24.05
CA ASP A 93 -16.68 -2.36 -24.48
C ASP A 93 -17.88 -2.34 -23.54
N GLY A 94 -17.92 -1.40 -22.60
CA GLY A 94 -18.99 -1.25 -21.61
C GLY A 94 -18.91 -2.22 -20.43
N THR A 95 -17.93 -3.13 -20.40
CA THR A 95 -17.73 -4.01 -19.23
C THR A 95 -17.31 -3.18 -18.03
N SER A 96 -17.92 -3.39 -16.88
CA SER A 96 -17.42 -2.87 -15.62
C SER A 96 -17.13 -3.99 -14.62
N ILE A 97 -16.05 -3.87 -13.85
CA ILE A 97 -15.64 -4.84 -12.84
C ILE A 97 -15.41 -4.11 -11.52
N VAL A 98 -16.08 -4.57 -10.48
CA VAL A 98 -15.92 -4.04 -9.12
C VAL A 98 -14.84 -4.83 -8.38
N ALA A 99 -13.86 -4.12 -7.82
CA ALA A 99 -12.86 -4.73 -6.96
C ALA A 99 -13.38 -4.79 -5.51
N HIS A 100 -14.06 -5.88 -5.20
CA HIS A 100 -14.56 -6.16 -3.86
C HIS A 100 -13.42 -6.49 -2.89
N ALA A 101 -13.51 -6.00 -1.66
CA ALA A 101 -12.53 -6.28 -0.60
C ALA A 101 -12.50 -7.79 -0.24
N LYS A 102 -13.64 -8.47 -0.33
CA LYS A 102 -13.72 -9.91 -0.09
C LYS A 102 -13.33 -10.69 -1.35
N THR A 103 -12.24 -11.46 -1.26
CA THR A 103 -11.67 -12.21 -2.40
C THR A 103 -12.67 -13.09 -3.12
N THR A 104 -13.59 -13.75 -2.38
CA THR A 104 -14.62 -14.61 -2.98
C THR A 104 -15.60 -13.85 -3.85
N ASP A 105 -16.00 -12.66 -3.40
CA ASP A 105 -16.96 -11.82 -4.11
C ASP A 105 -16.30 -11.20 -5.35
N PHE A 106 -15.05 -10.78 -5.22
CA PHE A 106 -14.25 -10.34 -6.36
C PHE A 106 -14.05 -11.46 -7.40
N ALA A 107 -13.74 -12.66 -6.95
CA ALA A 107 -13.58 -13.81 -7.87
C ALA A 107 -14.90 -14.17 -8.58
N LYS A 108 -16.04 -14.01 -7.90
CA LYS A 108 -17.38 -14.17 -8.50
C LYS A 108 -17.63 -13.11 -9.56
N GLU A 109 -17.44 -11.84 -9.24
CA GLU A 109 -17.57 -10.70 -10.16
C GLU A 109 -16.72 -10.90 -11.43
N VAL A 110 -15.43 -11.23 -11.27
CA VAL A 110 -14.53 -11.50 -12.39
C VAL A 110 -15.04 -12.64 -13.27
N TYR A 111 -15.50 -13.74 -12.67
CA TYR A 111 -16.03 -14.87 -13.43
C TYR A 111 -17.27 -14.50 -14.23
N GLU A 112 -18.20 -13.77 -13.65
CA GLU A 112 -19.43 -13.33 -14.31
C GLU A 112 -19.15 -12.42 -15.51
N LYS A 113 -18.18 -11.50 -15.37
CA LYS A 113 -17.86 -10.51 -16.40
C LYS A 113 -16.88 -11.01 -17.48
N THR A 114 -16.03 -11.98 -17.17
CA THR A 114 -14.89 -12.33 -18.06
C THR A 114 -14.70 -13.82 -18.30
N ARG A 115 -15.45 -14.68 -17.60
CA ARG A 115 -15.32 -16.14 -17.61
C ARG A 115 -13.95 -16.66 -17.12
N VAL A 116 -13.07 -15.80 -16.58
CA VAL A 116 -11.87 -16.28 -15.88
C VAL A 116 -12.29 -17.00 -14.61
N SER A 117 -11.75 -18.21 -14.38
CA SER A 117 -12.25 -19.06 -13.29
C SER A 117 -12.03 -18.44 -11.92
N LYS A 118 -13.00 -18.59 -11.01
CA LYS A 118 -12.92 -18.14 -9.62
C LYS A 118 -11.68 -18.68 -8.92
N ARG A 119 -11.35 -19.95 -9.15
CA ARG A 119 -10.17 -20.61 -8.61
C ARG A 119 -8.89 -19.89 -9.02
N THR A 120 -8.74 -19.53 -10.29
CA THR A 120 -7.58 -18.81 -10.81
C THR A 120 -7.36 -17.49 -10.08
N ILE A 121 -8.43 -16.73 -9.84
CA ILE A 121 -8.36 -15.44 -9.12
C ILE A 121 -7.99 -15.65 -7.65
N ILE A 122 -8.63 -16.58 -6.97
CA ILE A 122 -8.37 -16.87 -5.55
C ILE A 122 -6.92 -17.35 -5.35
N GLU A 123 -6.44 -18.27 -6.19
CA GLU A 123 -5.06 -18.76 -6.13
C GLU A 123 -4.04 -17.65 -6.41
N TYR A 124 -4.34 -16.77 -7.38
CA TYR A 124 -3.48 -15.64 -7.69
C TYR A 124 -3.37 -14.66 -6.52
N ILE A 125 -4.50 -14.29 -5.90
CA ILE A 125 -4.50 -13.39 -4.73
C ILE A 125 -3.77 -14.05 -3.56
N LYS A 126 -4.03 -15.33 -3.27
CA LYS A 126 -3.32 -16.07 -2.22
C LYS A 126 -1.80 -16.10 -2.45
N HIS A 127 -1.38 -16.35 -3.69
CA HIS A 127 0.04 -16.34 -4.04
C HIS A 127 0.66 -14.95 -3.83
N ASN A 128 0.02 -13.87 -4.30
CA ASN A 128 0.54 -12.51 -4.11
C ASN A 128 0.55 -12.09 -2.63
N THR A 129 -0.44 -12.50 -1.84
CA THR A 129 -0.42 -12.30 -0.38
C THR A 129 0.76 -13.03 0.26
N PHE A 130 1.04 -14.26 -0.15
CA PHE A 130 2.23 -15.00 0.30
C PHE A 130 3.53 -14.29 -0.08
N VAL A 131 3.66 -13.83 -1.33
CA VAL A 131 4.82 -13.06 -1.81
C VAL A 131 5.00 -11.80 -0.98
N PHE A 132 3.94 -11.01 -0.81
CA PHE A 132 3.97 -9.78 -0.02
C PHE A 132 4.41 -10.05 1.43
N ASN A 133 3.77 -11.00 2.12
CA ASN A 133 4.11 -11.33 3.51
C ASN A 133 5.53 -11.86 3.67
N SER A 134 6.07 -12.48 2.61
CA SER A 134 7.44 -13.00 2.62
C SER A 134 8.50 -11.92 2.38
N THR A 135 8.14 -10.83 1.70
CA THR A 135 9.09 -9.81 1.24
C THR A 135 8.93 -8.46 1.93
N SER A 136 7.73 -8.12 2.41
CA SER A 136 7.40 -6.80 2.98
C SER A 136 8.33 -6.40 4.13
N HIS A 137 8.68 -7.33 5.01
CA HIS A 137 9.59 -7.06 6.12
C HIS A 137 10.97 -6.57 5.66
N LEU A 138 11.50 -7.15 4.59
CA LEU A 138 12.79 -6.73 4.04
C LEU A 138 12.68 -5.39 3.31
N PHE A 139 11.71 -5.27 2.39
CA PHE A 139 11.62 -4.12 1.49
C PHE A 139 10.96 -2.88 2.11
N LEU A 140 10.09 -3.04 3.10
CA LEU A 140 9.37 -1.93 3.73
C LEU A 140 9.93 -1.52 5.10
N GLU A 141 10.58 -2.45 5.84
CA GLU A 141 10.98 -2.19 7.22
C GLU A 141 12.50 -2.15 7.42
N LYS A 142 13.29 -2.66 6.47
CA LYS A 142 14.75 -2.69 6.57
C LYS A 142 15.41 -1.79 5.54
N SER A 143 16.56 -1.25 5.91
CA SER A 143 17.42 -0.55 4.97
C SER A 143 18.19 -1.56 4.12
N LEU A 144 17.97 -1.54 2.80
CA LEU A 144 18.65 -2.43 1.85
C LEU A 144 20.14 -2.11 1.68
N HIS A 145 20.59 -0.92 2.13
CA HIS A 145 22.00 -0.50 2.06
C HIS A 145 22.87 -1.04 3.19
N LYS A 146 22.26 -1.64 4.24
CA LYS A 146 23.00 -2.19 5.38
C LYS A 146 23.13 -3.69 5.26
N LEU A 147 24.37 -4.20 5.18
CA LEU A 147 24.63 -5.65 5.15
C LEU A 147 24.02 -6.38 6.35
N THR A 148 24.01 -5.75 7.53
CA THR A 148 23.38 -6.30 8.74
C THR A 148 21.87 -6.56 8.57
N SER A 149 21.20 -5.89 7.63
CA SER A 149 19.79 -6.14 7.32
C SER A 149 19.56 -7.54 6.75
N TYR A 150 20.58 -8.15 6.14
CA TYR A 150 20.49 -9.45 5.51
C TYR A 150 20.85 -10.61 6.45
N LEU A 151 21.42 -10.33 7.61
CA LEU A 151 21.89 -11.33 8.58
C LEU A 151 20.78 -11.86 9.52
N SER A 152 19.52 -11.49 9.33
CA SER A 152 18.43 -11.97 10.18
C SER A 152 17.86 -13.30 9.68
N LEU A 153 17.48 -14.19 10.60
CA LEU A 153 16.82 -15.46 10.26
C LEU A 153 15.57 -15.26 9.39
N LYS A 154 14.79 -14.20 9.63
CA LYS A 154 13.60 -13.87 8.83
C LYS A 154 13.96 -13.59 7.37
N VAL A 155 15.07 -12.89 7.13
CA VAL A 155 15.56 -12.59 5.78
C VAL A 155 16.09 -13.84 5.11
N PHE A 156 16.81 -14.68 5.84
CA PHE A 156 17.26 -15.98 5.34
C PHE A 156 16.09 -16.84 4.85
N TYR A 157 15.02 -16.96 5.64
CA TYR A 157 13.81 -17.65 5.22
C TYR A 157 13.13 -16.99 4.00
N SER A 158 13.26 -15.66 3.84
CA SER A 158 12.76 -14.97 2.64
C SER A 158 13.56 -15.34 1.39
N PHE A 159 14.87 -15.54 1.52
CA PHE A 159 15.73 -16.01 0.42
C PHE A 159 15.36 -17.42 -0.06
N LEU A 160 15.01 -18.34 0.83
CA LEU A 160 14.55 -19.67 0.45
C LEU A 160 13.26 -19.66 -0.39
N LYS A 161 12.51 -18.56 -0.36
CA LYS A 161 11.26 -18.38 -1.13
C LYS A 161 11.47 -17.70 -2.48
N ILE A 162 12.69 -17.28 -2.81
CA ILE A 162 13.04 -16.62 -4.09
C ILE A 162 12.52 -17.36 -5.32
N PRO A 163 12.62 -18.70 -5.45
CA PRO A 163 12.12 -19.41 -6.63
C PRO A 163 10.62 -19.18 -6.90
N PHE A 164 9.84 -18.86 -5.87
CA PHE A 164 8.40 -18.62 -5.95
C PHE A 164 8.03 -17.16 -6.25
N LEU A 165 9.01 -16.25 -6.34
CA LEU A 165 8.77 -14.80 -6.45
C LEU A 165 8.69 -14.29 -7.89
N ASN A 166 8.89 -15.15 -8.91
CA ASN A 166 8.92 -14.77 -10.32
C ASN A 166 9.86 -13.58 -10.66
N LEU A 167 11.00 -13.47 -9.97
CA LEU A 167 11.90 -12.30 -10.06
C LEU A 167 12.46 -12.02 -11.46
N PHE A 168 12.54 -13.04 -12.32
CA PHE A 168 13.09 -12.92 -13.67
C PHE A 168 12.01 -12.74 -14.76
N SER A 169 10.78 -12.46 -14.37
CA SER A 169 9.67 -12.25 -15.31
C SER A 169 8.95 -10.93 -15.03
N SER A 170 8.61 -10.19 -16.10
CA SER A 170 7.77 -9.01 -15.90
C SER A 170 6.37 -9.41 -15.41
N MET A 171 5.76 -8.56 -14.61
CA MET A 171 4.39 -8.75 -14.10
C MET A 171 3.40 -8.99 -15.26
N ASN A 172 3.52 -8.23 -16.35
CA ASN A 172 2.68 -8.40 -17.53
C ASN A 172 2.80 -9.81 -18.13
N LYS A 173 4.02 -10.36 -18.23
CA LYS A 173 4.24 -11.71 -18.77
C LYS A 173 3.60 -12.78 -17.86
N VAL A 174 3.77 -12.65 -16.55
CA VAL A 174 3.17 -13.56 -15.56
C VAL A 174 1.64 -13.50 -15.63
N ASN A 175 1.07 -12.30 -15.64
CA ASN A 175 -0.37 -12.09 -15.64
C ASN A 175 -1.02 -12.57 -16.95
N ASN A 176 -0.42 -12.28 -18.11
CA ASN A 176 -0.91 -12.77 -19.40
C ASN A 176 -0.92 -14.30 -19.46
N LYS A 177 0.15 -14.95 -18.97
CA LYS A 177 0.22 -16.43 -18.91
C LYS A 177 -0.84 -17.02 -17.98
N LYS A 178 -1.09 -16.35 -16.82
CA LYS A 178 -2.01 -16.85 -15.79
C LYS A 178 -3.48 -16.69 -16.19
N PHE A 179 -3.85 -15.51 -16.68
CA PHE A 179 -5.27 -15.17 -16.89
C PHE A 179 -5.76 -15.45 -18.31
N LYS A 180 -4.88 -15.34 -19.32
CA LYS A 180 -5.23 -15.43 -20.74
C LYS A 180 -6.44 -14.54 -21.12
N ASN A 181 -6.58 -13.42 -20.42
CA ASN A 181 -7.66 -12.45 -20.58
C ASN A 181 -7.08 -11.03 -20.43
N LYS A 182 -7.21 -10.21 -21.48
CA LYS A 182 -6.62 -8.86 -21.54
C LYS A 182 -7.12 -7.95 -20.43
N LYS A 183 -8.44 -7.95 -20.12
CA LYS A 183 -9.03 -7.09 -19.09
C LYS A 183 -8.48 -7.42 -17.71
N ILE A 184 -8.42 -8.70 -17.37
CA ILE A 184 -7.91 -9.14 -16.05
C ILE A 184 -6.41 -8.94 -15.96
N THR A 185 -5.67 -9.16 -17.04
CA THR A 185 -4.23 -8.82 -17.09
C THR A 185 -4.01 -7.33 -16.86
N GLN A 186 -4.77 -6.46 -17.55
CA GLN A 186 -4.69 -5.01 -17.38
C GLN A 186 -5.06 -4.58 -15.97
N LEU A 187 -6.13 -5.15 -15.39
CA LEU A 187 -6.58 -4.90 -14.03
C LEU A 187 -5.44 -5.17 -13.04
N PHE A 188 -4.83 -6.35 -13.10
CA PHE A 188 -3.75 -6.70 -12.18
C PHE A 188 -2.40 -6.03 -12.51
N ASN A 189 -2.16 -5.61 -13.74
CA ASN A 189 -0.97 -4.82 -14.09
C ASN A 189 -1.05 -3.38 -13.54
N ARG A 190 -2.25 -2.80 -13.50
CA ARG A 190 -2.46 -1.43 -13.02
C ARG A 190 -2.46 -1.36 -11.49
N CYS A 191 -2.95 -2.38 -10.85
CA CYS A 191 -3.21 -2.41 -9.43
C CYS A 191 -2.39 -3.48 -8.74
N TYR A 192 -1.20 -3.13 -8.34
CA TYR A 192 -0.56 -3.83 -7.25
C TYR A 192 -1.16 -3.32 -5.94
N TYR A 193 -2.48 -3.42 -5.80
CA TYR A 193 -3.15 -3.04 -4.58
C TYR A 193 -3.36 -4.25 -3.71
N ARG A 194 -2.79 -4.15 -2.53
CA ARG A 194 -3.19 -4.90 -1.38
C ARG A 194 -4.49 -4.28 -0.86
N GLY A 195 -5.58 -5.03 -0.94
CA GLY A 195 -6.79 -4.70 -0.19
C GLY A 195 -6.60 -5.05 1.29
#